data_a46e31174af7cba7f1570dfaf2d82ba3
#
_entry.id   a46e31174af7cba7f1570dfaf2d82ba3
#
_cell.length_a   1.000
_cell.length_b   1.000
_cell.length_c   1.000
_cell.angle_alpha   90.00
_cell.angle_beta   90.00
_cell.angle_gamma   90.00
#
_symmetry.space_group_name_H-M   'P 1'
#
loop_
_entity.id
_entity.type
_entity.pdbx_description
1 polymer ?
#
loop_
_entity_poly.entity_id
_entity_poly.type
_entity_poly.pdbx_seq_one_letter_code
_entity_poly.pdbx_strand_id
1 'polypeptide(L)'
;PVLLAAWLSFSMSEVRGLTKSKSINGEYITIREVVVDVGKETKRKDMGKTPTRNRRHRIPPYIKELIDKVDGDVLVPISGRALYHRWIKLQDENGMAHITFHDLRHLSASIMALLRIPDKYAQERGGWKSDKVMKKVYMQTFSEEREKVDNIIDSYFEKIVEPEEDG
;
A
#
# COMPACT_ATOMS: atom_id res chain seq x y z
N PRO A 1 -1.41 -1.26 -12.14
CA PRO A 1 -0.48 -1.90 -11.19
C PRO A 1 -0.02 -0.97 -10.09
N VAL A 2 0.45 0.24 -10.41
CA VAL A 2 1.00 1.24 -9.48
C VAL A 2 -0.01 1.60 -8.39
N LEU A 3 -1.25 1.91 -8.76
CA LEU A 3 -2.32 2.24 -7.80
C LEU A 3 -2.67 1.09 -6.86
N LEU A 4 -2.61 -0.16 -7.32
CA LEU A 4 -2.80 -1.32 -6.44
C LEU A 4 -1.70 -1.42 -5.38
N ALA A 5 -0.47 -1.08 -5.74
CA ALA A 5 0.63 -1.05 -4.78
C ALA A 5 0.55 0.15 -3.81
N ALA A 6 0.34 1.35 -4.33
CA ALA A 6 0.32 2.57 -3.52
C ALA A 6 -0.95 2.70 -2.66
N TRP A 7 -2.11 2.32 -3.17
CA TRP A 7 -3.40 2.49 -2.48
C TRP A 7 -3.79 1.28 -1.63
N LEU A 8 -3.51 0.06 -2.12
CA LEU A 8 -3.90 -1.18 -1.45
C LEU A 8 -2.72 -1.94 -0.82
N SER A 9 -1.51 -1.38 -0.85
CA SER A 9 -0.27 -1.98 -0.31
C SER A 9 0.09 -3.33 -0.93
N PHE A 10 -0.24 -3.57 -2.20
CA PHE A 10 0.10 -4.83 -2.85
C PHE A 10 1.56 -4.84 -3.32
N SER A 11 2.25 -5.97 -3.12
CA SER A 11 3.56 -6.20 -3.72
C SER A 11 3.45 -6.49 -5.21
N MET A 12 4.55 -6.40 -5.95
CA MET A 12 4.59 -6.71 -7.38
C MET A 12 4.11 -8.14 -7.68
N SER A 13 4.50 -9.12 -6.88
CA SER A 13 4.07 -10.51 -7.05
C SER A 13 2.58 -10.71 -6.78
N GLU A 14 2.01 -9.99 -5.82
CA GLU A 14 0.59 -10.00 -5.53
C GLU A 14 -0.21 -9.36 -6.66
N VAL A 15 0.21 -8.18 -7.14
CA VAL A 15 -0.41 -7.48 -8.27
C VAL A 15 -0.45 -8.35 -9.52
N ARG A 16 0.64 -9.05 -9.82
CA ARG A 16 0.74 -9.97 -10.96
C ARG A 16 -0.09 -11.24 -10.79
N GLY A 17 -0.39 -11.61 -9.55
CA GLY A 17 -1.23 -12.77 -9.22
C GLY A 17 -2.73 -12.54 -9.38
N LEU A 18 -3.18 -11.29 -9.50
CA LEU A 18 -4.60 -10.94 -9.53
C LEU A 18 -5.28 -11.39 -10.82
N THR A 19 -6.46 -12.00 -10.65
CA THR A 19 -7.37 -12.35 -11.74
C THR A 19 -8.78 -11.87 -11.41
N LYS A 20 -9.59 -11.60 -12.44
CA LYS A 20 -10.99 -11.22 -12.22
C LYS A 20 -11.77 -12.35 -11.54
N SER A 21 -11.63 -13.57 -12.05
CA SER A 21 -12.38 -14.75 -11.60
C SER A 21 -12.08 -15.17 -10.16
N LYS A 22 -10.82 -15.10 -9.73
CA LYS A 22 -10.41 -15.58 -8.37
C LYS A 22 -10.29 -14.46 -7.35
N SER A 23 -9.88 -13.26 -7.80
CA SER A 23 -9.52 -12.18 -6.88
C SER A 23 -10.65 -11.20 -6.64
N ILE A 24 -11.59 -11.03 -7.59
CA ILE A 24 -12.68 -10.07 -7.51
C ILE A 24 -13.97 -10.77 -7.06
N ASN A 25 -14.62 -10.18 -6.05
CA ASN A 25 -15.95 -10.61 -5.62
C ASN A 25 -16.76 -9.36 -5.23
N GLY A 26 -17.64 -8.93 -6.14
CA GLY A 26 -18.39 -7.69 -6.00
C GLY A 26 -17.47 -6.48 -5.88
N GLU A 27 -17.61 -5.75 -4.79
CA GLU A 27 -16.79 -4.56 -4.48
C GLU A 27 -15.44 -4.89 -3.80
N TYR A 28 -15.07 -6.16 -3.72
CA TYR A 28 -13.89 -6.57 -2.98
C TYR A 28 -12.85 -7.25 -3.85
N ILE A 29 -11.58 -6.96 -3.56
CA ILE A 29 -10.41 -7.64 -4.12
C ILE A 29 -9.69 -8.40 -3.02
N THR A 30 -9.36 -9.67 -3.29
CA THR A 30 -8.66 -10.56 -2.35
C THR A 30 -7.41 -11.12 -3.03
N ILE A 31 -6.28 -11.12 -2.35
CA ILE A 31 -5.06 -11.75 -2.85
C ILE A 31 -5.20 -13.27 -2.64
N ARG A 32 -5.36 -14.01 -3.73
CA ARG A 32 -5.48 -15.48 -3.74
C ARG A 32 -4.19 -16.14 -4.20
N GLU A 33 -3.53 -15.53 -5.14
CA GLU A 33 -2.34 -16.07 -5.78
C GLU A 33 -1.27 -14.99 -5.91
N VAL A 34 -0.03 -15.42 -6.02
CA VAL A 34 1.12 -14.57 -6.37
C VAL A 34 1.82 -15.13 -7.59
N VAL A 35 2.43 -14.25 -8.36
CA VAL A 35 3.26 -14.63 -9.51
C VAL A 35 4.69 -14.18 -9.24
N VAL A 36 5.62 -15.14 -9.22
CA VAL A 36 7.04 -14.90 -8.99
C VAL A 36 7.87 -15.41 -10.16
N ASP A 37 8.93 -14.70 -10.48
CA ASP A 37 9.90 -15.14 -11.47
C ASP A 37 11.02 -15.92 -10.75
N VAL A 38 11.33 -17.12 -11.23
CA VAL A 38 12.37 -18.01 -10.69
C VAL A 38 13.29 -18.38 -11.86
N GLY A 39 14.43 -17.69 -11.95
CA GLY A 39 15.28 -17.78 -13.12
C GLY A 39 14.57 -17.26 -14.38
N LYS A 40 14.43 -18.12 -15.39
CA LYS A 40 13.71 -17.79 -16.64
C LYS A 40 12.22 -18.15 -16.62
N GLU A 41 11.76 -18.82 -15.55
CA GLU A 41 10.38 -19.31 -15.44
C GLU A 41 9.54 -18.38 -14.58
N THR A 42 8.28 -18.22 -14.96
CA THR A 42 7.27 -17.53 -14.15
C THR A 42 6.39 -18.58 -13.46
N LYS A 43 6.36 -18.54 -12.13
CA LYS A 43 5.58 -19.50 -11.33
C LYS A 43 4.42 -18.79 -10.64
N ARG A 44 3.22 -19.31 -10.84
CA ARG A 44 2.03 -18.91 -10.09
C ARG A 44 1.93 -19.79 -8.84
N LYS A 45 1.76 -19.17 -7.68
CA LYS A 45 1.66 -19.84 -6.40
C LYS A 45 0.39 -19.41 -5.68
N ASP A 46 -0.32 -20.36 -5.13
CA ASP A 46 -1.43 -20.09 -4.22
C ASP A 46 -0.89 -19.48 -2.91
N MET A 47 -1.57 -18.48 -2.39
CA MET A 47 -1.20 -17.80 -1.14
C MET A 47 -1.47 -18.64 0.11
N GLY A 48 -2.18 -19.76 -0.01
CA GLY A 48 -2.62 -20.58 1.11
C GLY A 48 -3.66 -19.87 1.99
N LYS A 49 -4.15 -20.59 3.02
CA LYS A 49 -5.27 -20.15 3.85
C LYS A 49 -4.89 -19.25 5.05
N THR A 50 -3.68 -18.73 5.12
CA THR A 50 -3.27 -17.88 6.26
C THR A 50 -3.93 -16.49 6.18
N PRO A 51 -4.63 -16.02 7.23
CA PRO A 51 -5.36 -14.75 7.23
C PRO A 51 -4.52 -13.54 6.84
N THR A 52 -3.26 -13.48 7.29
CA THR A 52 -2.32 -12.40 6.97
C THR A 52 -1.91 -12.34 5.49
N ARG A 53 -2.12 -13.40 4.73
CA ARG A 53 -1.78 -13.48 3.31
C ARG A 53 -2.99 -13.26 2.40
N ASN A 54 -4.18 -13.68 2.82
CA ASN A 54 -5.44 -13.50 2.10
C ASN A 54 -6.11 -12.16 2.44
N ARG A 55 -5.38 -11.06 2.22
CA ARG A 55 -5.95 -9.74 2.47
C ARG A 55 -7.09 -9.44 1.53
N ARG A 56 -8.18 -8.95 2.10
CA ARG A 56 -9.36 -8.50 1.37
C ARG A 56 -9.49 -6.99 1.52
N HIS A 57 -9.61 -6.29 0.41
CA HIS A 57 -9.80 -4.84 0.38
C HIS A 57 -11.08 -4.50 -0.37
N ARG A 58 -11.76 -3.45 0.07
CA ARG A 58 -12.77 -2.82 -0.77
C ARG A 58 -12.06 -2.13 -1.94
N ILE A 59 -12.58 -2.32 -3.14
CA ILE A 59 -12.02 -1.73 -4.35
C ILE A 59 -12.47 -0.27 -4.40
N PRO A 60 -11.55 0.72 -4.41
CA PRO A 60 -11.93 2.10 -4.66
C PRO A 60 -12.60 2.24 -6.03
N PRO A 61 -13.65 3.08 -6.19
CA PRO A 61 -14.39 3.23 -7.44
C PRO A 61 -13.48 3.46 -8.66
N TYR A 62 -12.51 4.36 -8.54
CA TYR A 62 -11.55 4.64 -9.60
C TYR A 62 -10.73 3.40 -10.02
N ILE A 63 -10.29 2.59 -9.06
CA ILE A 63 -9.58 1.33 -9.35
C ILE A 63 -10.52 0.32 -10.01
N LYS A 64 -11.78 0.28 -9.59
CA LYS A 64 -12.80 -0.60 -10.19
C LYS A 64 -13.00 -0.30 -11.67
N GLU A 65 -13.14 0.98 -12.04
CA GLU A 65 -13.24 1.41 -13.43
C GLU A 65 -12.05 0.97 -14.28
N LEU A 66 -10.83 1.04 -13.72
CA LEU A 66 -9.62 0.59 -14.40
C LEU A 66 -9.57 -0.93 -14.57
N ILE A 67 -10.02 -1.68 -13.55
CA ILE A 67 -10.13 -3.14 -13.61
C ILE A 67 -11.14 -3.59 -14.69
N ASP A 68 -12.26 -2.90 -14.77
CA ASP A 68 -13.32 -3.23 -15.74
C ASP A 68 -12.87 -3.04 -17.19
N LYS A 69 -11.96 -2.09 -17.44
CA LYS A 69 -11.34 -1.83 -18.75
C LYS A 69 -10.26 -2.86 -19.15
N VAL A 70 -9.83 -3.73 -18.25
CA VAL A 70 -8.82 -4.76 -18.57
C VAL A 70 -9.49 -5.88 -19.38
N ASP A 71 -8.92 -6.22 -20.52
CA ASP A 71 -9.35 -7.37 -21.30
C ASP A 71 -8.87 -8.69 -20.68
N GLY A 72 -9.73 -9.71 -20.69
CA GLY A 72 -9.42 -11.04 -20.16
C GLY A 72 -9.46 -11.13 -18.64
N ASP A 73 -8.99 -12.26 -18.10
CA ASP A 73 -9.09 -12.60 -16.68
C ASP A 73 -7.90 -12.08 -15.85
N VAL A 74 -6.68 -12.11 -16.40
CA VAL A 74 -5.46 -11.69 -15.70
C VAL A 74 -5.33 -10.17 -15.72
N LEU A 75 -5.31 -9.53 -14.52
CA LEU A 75 -5.29 -8.07 -14.45
C LEU A 75 -3.94 -7.45 -14.90
N VAL A 76 -2.83 -8.16 -14.71
CA VAL A 76 -1.49 -7.66 -15.07
C VAL A 76 -0.73 -8.77 -15.81
N PRO A 77 -0.99 -8.97 -17.12
CA PRO A 77 -0.44 -10.06 -17.93
C PRO A 77 0.97 -9.77 -18.44
N ILE A 78 1.86 -9.22 -17.59
CA ILE A 78 3.24 -8.91 -17.97
C ILE A 78 4.23 -9.47 -16.94
N SER A 79 5.48 -9.72 -17.38
CA SER A 79 6.55 -10.15 -16.48
C SER A 79 6.92 -9.09 -15.45
N GLY A 80 7.53 -9.49 -14.33
CA GLY A 80 8.01 -8.54 -13.32
C GLY A 80 9.02 -7.56 -13.89
N ARG A 81 9.90 -8.03 -14.78
CA ARG A 81 10.87 -7.19 -15.49
C ARG A 81 10.19 -6.14 -16.37
N ALA A 82 9.18 -6.54 -17.14
CA ALA A 82 8.44 -5.62 -18.01
C ALA A 82 7.66 -4.59 -17.17
N LEU A 83 7.05 -5.01 -16.06
CA LEU A 83 6.39 -4.11 -15.13
C LEU A 83 7.36 -3.10 -14.53
N TYR A 84 8.54 -3.56 -14.09
CA TYR A 84 9.58 -2.69 -13.56
C TYR A 84 10.05 -1.65 -14.59
N HIS A 85 10.36 -2.06 -15.82
CA HIS A 85 10.78 -1.14 -16.87
C HIS A 85 9.70 -0.11 -17.23
N ARG A 86 8.42 -0.52 -17.26
CA ARG A 86 7.31 0.43 -17.48
C ARG A 86 7.17 1.42 -16.32
N TRP A 87 7.46 0.97 -15.08
CA TRP A 87 7.44 1.85 -13.92
C TRP A 87 8.56 2.90 -13.97
N ILE A 88 9.80 2.50 -14.30
CA ILE A 88 10.91 3.45 -14.49
C ILE A 88 10.60 4.44 -15.60
N LYS A 89 10.17 3.94 -16.76
CA LYS A 89 9.80 4.80 -17.89
C LYS A 89 8.74 5.85 -17.51
N LEU A 90 7.72 5.46 -16.75
CA LEU A 90 6.69 6.39 -16.29
C LEU A 90 7.27 7.48 -15.38
N GLN A 91 8.22 7.14 -14.52
CA GLN A 91 8.90 8.12 -13.66
C GLN A 91 9.73 9.09 -14.50
N ASP A 92 10.52 8.59 -15.46
CA ASP A 92 11.32 9.41 -16.36
C ASP A 92 10.45 10.40 -17.16
N GLU A 93 9.37 9.92 -17.77
CA GLU A 93 8.45 10.72 -18.58
C GLU A 93 7.74 11.82 -17.80
N ASN A 94 7.63 11.68 -16.48
CA ASN A 94 6.98 12.65 -15.60
C ASN A 94 7.96 13.42 -14.69
N GLY A 95 9.27 13.29 -14.91
CA GLY A 95 10.29 13.99 -14.12
C GLY A 95 10.28 13.62 -12.63
N MET A 96 9.83 12.41 -12.30
CA MET A 96 9.75 11.92 -10.92
C MET A 96 11.10 11.36 -10.46
N ALA A 97 11.38 11.49 -9.17
CA ALA A 97 12.49 10.77 -8.56
C ALA A 97 12.28 9.25 -8.69
N HIS A 98 13.35 8.52 -8.97
CA HIS A 98 13.29 7.06 -9.09
C HIS A 98 13.07 6.39 -7.74
N ILE A 99 11.95 5.72 -7.61
CA ILE A 99 11.63 4.83 -6.50
C ILE A 99 11.34 3.43 -7.03
N THR A 100 11.60 2.41 -6.22
CA THR A 100 11.29 1.03 -6.61
C THR A 100 9.79 0.78 -6.57
N PHE A 101 9.33 -0.29 -7.24
CA PHE A 101 7.92 -0.68 -7.14
C PHE A 101 7.54 -1.09 -5.70
N HIS A 102 8.52 -1.54 -4.90
CA HIS A 102 8.31 -1.88 -3.49
C HIS A 102 8.08 -0.63 -2.62
N ASP A 103 8.71 0.49 -2.99
CA ASP A 103 8.54 1.76 -2.26
C ASP A 103 7.12 2.31 -2.36
N LEU A 104 6.35 1.94 -3.39
CA LEU A 104 4.91 2.24 -3.46
C LEU A 104 4.14 1.63 -2.28
N ARG A 105 4.54 0.46 -1.84
CA ARG A 105 3.97 -0.17 -0.65
C ARG A 105 4.41 0.53 0.64
N HIS A 106 5.64 1.04 0.67
CA HIS A 106 6.12 1.89 1.76
C HIS A 106 5.37 3.22 1.80
N LEU A 107 5.13 3.83 0.63
CA LEU A 107 4.29 5.03 0.51
C LEU A 107 2.90 4.82 1.12
N SER A 108 2.27 3.66 0.87
CA SER A 108 0.99 3.33 1.50
C SER A 108 1.08 3.31 3.03
N ALA A 109 2.15 2.78 3.61
CA ALA A 109 2.38 2.79 5.05
C ALA A 109 2.54 4.21 5.58
N SER A 110 3.34 5.04 4.92
CA SER A 110 3.57 6.45 5.27
C SER A 110 2.27 7.27 5.23
N ILE A 111 1.44 7.07 4.20
CA ILE A 111 0.13 7.74 4.10
C ILE A 111 -0.79 7.30 5.24
N MET A 112 -0.84 6.00 5.58
CA MET A 112 -1.67 5.53 6.71
C MET A 112 -1.20 6.13 8.03
N ALA A 113 0.10 6.27 8.23
CA ALA A 113 0.67 6.93 9.40
C ALA A 113 0.32 8.43 9.45
N LEU A 114 0.46 9.15 8.32
CA LEU A 114 0.07 10.55 8.18
C LEU A 114 -1.42 10.77 8.51
N LEU A 115 -2.28 9.85 8.09
CA LEU A 115 -3.71 9.86 8.39
C LEU A 115 -4.04 9.33 9.79
N ARG A 116 -3.03 9.04 10.62
CA ARG A 116 -3.17 8.51 11.99
C ARG A 116 -4.03 7.25 12.08
N ILE A 117 -3.94 6.40 11.04
CA ILE A 117 -4.60 5.10 11.05
C ILE A 117 -3.96 4.22 12.12
N PRO A 118 -4.73 3.61 13.04
CA PRO A 118 -4.17 2.74 14.07
C PRO A 118 -3.26 1.65 13.51
N ASP A 119 -2.11 1.44 14.13
CA ASP A 119 -1.05 0.52 13.67
C ASP A 119 -1.56 -0.87 13.33
N LYS A 120 -2.49 -1.39 14.13
CA LYS A 120 -3.11 -2.70 13.89
C LYS A 120 -3.83 -2.76 12.54
N TYR A 121 -4.63 -1.75 12.22
CA TYR A 121 -5.34 -1.68 10.93
C TYR A 121 -4.38 -1.50 9.76
N ALA A 122 -3.37 -0.64 9.93
CA ALA A 122 -2.34 -0.44 8.93
C ALA A 122 -1.58 -1.75 8.66
N GLN A 123 -1.19 -2.48 9.72
CA GLN A 123 -0.52 -3.77 9.62
C GLN A 123 -1.36 -4.81 8.89
N GLU A 124 -2.64 -4.96 9.25
CA GLU A 124 -3.57 -5.87 8.59
C GLU A 124 -3.78 -5.50 7.12
N ARG A 125 -4.01 -4.22 6.83
CA ARG A 125 -4.19 -3.72 5.47
C ARG A 125 -2.97 -3.99 4.59
N GLY A 126 -1.77 -3.73 5.09
CA GLY A 126 -0.53 -3.99 4.38
C GLY A 126 -0.09 -5.45 4.42
N GLY A 127 -0.61 -6.27 5.34
CA GLY A 127 -0.19 -7.67 5.53
C GLY A 127 1.26 -7.78 6.00
N TRP A 128 1.71 -6.84 6.82
CA TRP A 128 3.01 -6.96 7.47
C TRP A 128 2.94 -7.91 8.65
N LYS A 129 3.94 -8.80 8.76
CA LYS A 129 4.00 -9.77 9.87
C LYS A 129 4.20 -9.13 11.24
N SER A 130 4.83 -7.95 11.26
CA SER A 130 5.03 -7.17 12.48
C SER A 130 4.93 -5.68 12.20
N ASP A 131 4.58 -4.92 13.23
CA ASP A 131 4.55 -3.47 13.22
C ASP A 131 5.96 -2.85 13.09
N LYS A 132 7.01 -3.58 13.47
CA LYS A 132 8.41 -3.10 13.40
C LYS A 132 8.81 -2.68 11.99
N VAL A 133 8.46 -3.48 10.97
CA VAL A 133 8.77 -3.17 9.56
C VAL A 133 8.00 -1.93 9.12
N MET A 134 6.74 -1.86 9.46
CA MET A 134 5.89 -0.71 9.18
C MET A 134 6.40 0.55 9.89
N LYS A 135 6.69 0.46 11.19
CA LYS A 135 7.22 1.57 12.00
C LYS A 135 8.55 2.10 11.48
N LYS A 136 9.46 1.25 11.03
CA LYS A 136 10.73 1.68 10.42
C LYS A 136 10.51 2.58 9.21
N VAL A 137 9.51 2.27 8.39
CA VAL A 137 9.18 3.05 7.18
C VAL A 137 8.67 4.44 7.54
N TYR A 138 7.73 4.55 8.45
CA TYR A 138 7.13 5.84 8.75
C TYR A 138 7.88 6.67 9.79
N MET A 139 8.76 6.09 10.60
CA MET A 139 9.64 6.89 11.47
C MET A 139 10.53 7.85 10.68
N GLN A 140 10.86 7.53 9.43
CA GLN A 140 11.57 8.46 8.54
C GLN A 140 10.67 9.61 8.08
N THR A 141 9.38 9.38 7.92
CA THR A 141 8.41 10.39 7.47
C THR A 141 8.05 11.38 8.59
N PHE A 142 8.09 10.93 9.86
CA PHE A 142 7.72 11.76 11.02
C PHE A 142 8.80 12.74 11.47
N SER A 143 10.02 12.66 10.97
CA SER A 143 11.06 13.64 11.36
C SER A 143 10.69 15.07 10.97
N GLU A 144 9.93 15.26 9.88
CA GLU A 144 9.48 16.57 9.40
C GLU A 144 8.19 17.07 10.08
N GLU A 145 7.44 16.19 10.74
CA GLU A 145 6.22 16.55 11.47
C GLU A 145 6.39 16.68 12.99
N ARG A 146 7.59 16.39 13.50
CA ARG A 146 7.86 16.41 14.95
C ARG A 146 7.47 17.75 15.59
N GLU A 147 7.88 18.85 14.98
CA GLU A 147 7.58 20.21 15.45
C GLU A 147 6.06 20.49 15.52
N LYS A 148 5.30 20.02 14.56
CA LYS A 148 3.81 20.14 14.59
C LYS A 148 3.19 19.33 15.72
N VAL A 149 3.74 18.13 15.97
CA VAL A 149 3.25 17.25 17.05
C VAL A 149 3.60 17.86 18.42
N ASP A 150 4.81 18.38 18.58
CA ASP A 150 5.23 19.06 19.80
C ASP A 150 4.33 20.26 20.07
N ASN A 151 4.04 21.10 19.08
CA ASN A 151 3.13 22.24 19.22
C ASN A 151 1.69 21.82 19.61
N ILE A 152 1.19 20.69 19.13
CA ILE A 152 -0.14 20.16 19.54
C ILE A 152 -0.11 19.72 20.99
N ILE A 153 0.97 19.06 21.42
CA ILE A 153 1.14 18.61 22.81
C ILE A 153 1.24 19.81 23.74
N ASP A 154 2.09 20.76 23.38
CA ASP A 154 2.33 21.97 24.18
C ASP A 154 1.01 22.76 24.32
N SER A 155 0.30 23.01 23.24
CA SER A 155 -0.99 23.70 23.28
C SER A 155 -2.06 22.99 24.12
N TYR A 156 -2.02 21.67 24.22
CA TYR A 156 -2.91 20.91 25.10
C TYR A 156 -2.57 21.14 26.58
N PHE A 157 -1.29 21.08 26.94
CA PHE A 157 -0.87 21.27 28.33
C PHE A 157 -0.95 22.73 28.76
N GLU A 158 -0.67 23.70 27.89
CA GLU A 158 -0.86 25.14 28.15
C GLU A 158 -2.28 25.45 28.58
N LYS A 159 -3.29 24.91 27.87
CA LYS A 159 -4.72 25.07 28.25
C LYS A 159 -5.09 24.46 29.62
N ILE A 160 -4.31 23.50 30.10
CA ILE A 160 -4.54 22.90 31.43
C ILE A 160 -3.89 23.75 32.53
N VAL A 161 -2.73 24.35 32.23
CA VAL A 161 -1.95 25.12 33.19
C VAL A 161 -2.45 26.56 33.34
N GLU A 162 -3.01 27.12 32.29
CA GLU A 162 -3.70 28.42 32.30
C GLU A 162 -5.21 28.19 32.33
N PRO A 163 -5.85 27.98 33.50
CA PRO A 163 -7.30 27.93 33.56
C PRO A 163 -7.84 29.29 33.15
N GLU A 164 -8.86 29.28 32.27
CA GLU A 164 -9.56 30.50 31.85
C GLU A 164 -9.89 31.32 33.09
N GLU A 165 -9.44 32.58 33.14
CA GLU A 165 -9.94 33.54 34.11
C GLU A 165 -11.43 33.71 33.82
N ASP A 166 -12.29 33.13 34.67
CA ASP A 166 -13.72 33.33 34.64
C ASP A 166 -13.98 34.83 34.83
N GLY A 167 -14.38 35.50 33.74
CA GLY A 167 -14.85 36.87 33.70
C GLY A 167 -16.33 36.99 34.09
#